data_0fb4eef44cf099fb7c7662abd17433ab
#
_entry.id   0fb4eef44cf099fb7c7662abd17433ab
#
_cell.length_a   1.000
_cell.length_b   1.000
_cell.length_c   1.000
_cell.angle_alpha   90.00
_cell.angle_beta   90.00
_cell.angle_gamma   90.00
#
_symmetry.space_group_name_H-M   'P 1'
#
loop_
_entity.id
_entity.type
_entity.pdbx_description
1 polymer ?
#
loop_
_entity_poly.entity_id
_entity_poly.type
_entity_poly.pdbx_seq_one_letter_code
_entity_poly.pdbx_strand_id
1 'polypeptide(L)'
;IEVSLSYPEYAFDYTLVAEAKDGGLYLSVYTEKALPDKLCGIAGLNLEFVPPVFWGHSYILDDIHGLFPTSPADFMTTIQGIVEPEPIATGRKIEIAPDDPEKHVSIRTTDGNSLMLFDGRNKQQNGNFVVRTLLPGKKTGKIAEWFIQAETDTQWIRKPLVAYSQVGYHPAQKKMAVIELDKNDEVLH
;
A
#
# COMPACT_ATOMS: atom_id res chain seq x y z
N ILE A 1 1.19 -1.70 -17.68
CA ILE A 1 -0.10 -1.00 -17.42
C ILE A 1 0.22 0.47 -17.23
N GLU A 2 -0.53 1.33 -17.90
CA GLU A 2 -0.41 2.78 -17.78
C GLU A 2 -1.79 3.37 -17.50
N VAL A 3 -1.89 4.29 -16.53
CA VAL A 3 -3.14 4.92 -16.13
C VAL A 3 -2.92 6.41 -15.94
N SER A 4 -3.62 7.23 -16.74
CA SER A 4 -3.63 8.68 -16.59
C SER A 4 -4.72 9.09 -15.60
N LEU A 5 -4.36 9.94 -14.66
CA LEU A 5 -5.18 10.39 -13.54
C LEU A 5 -5.13 11.92 -13.46
N SER A 6 -6.17 12.52 -12.90
CA SER A 6 -6.29 13.96 -12.75
C SER A 6 -6.78 14.35 -11.37
N TYR A 7 -6.23 15.46 -10.87
CA TYR A 7 -6.76 16.22 -9.74
C TYR A 7 -7.31 17.56 -10.24
N PRO A 8 -8.56 17.63 -10.69
CA PRO A 8 -9.14 18.85 -11.31
C PRO A 8 -9.06 20.08 -10.40
N GLU A 9 -9.23 19.92 -9.09
CA GLU A 9 -9.16 20.99 -8.11
C GLU A 9 -7.80 21.72 -8.09
N TYR A 10 -6.74 21.01 -8.52
CA TYR A 10 -5.38 21.53 -8.57
C TYR A 10 -4.88 21.73 -10.00
N ALA A 11 -5.73 21.47 -11.03
CA ALA A 11 -5.34 21.44 -12.44
C ALA A 11 -4.05 20.60 -12.68
N PHE A 12 -3.97 19.45 -12.01
CA PHE A 12 -2.79 18.59 -11.99
C PHE A 12 -3.11 17.20 -12.52
N ASP A 13 -2.41 16.83 -13.57
CA ASP A 13 -2.50 15.53 -14.21
C ASP A 13 -1.21 14.74 -13.98
N TYR A 14 -1.34 13.44 -13.82
CA TYR A 14 -0.21 12.53 -13.65
C TYR A 14 -0.53 11.16 -14.23
N THR A 15 0.53 10.40 -14.52
CA THR A 15 0.41 9.05 -15.03
C THR A 15 1.10 8.07 -14.10
N LEU A 16 0.41 7.00 -13.74
CA LEU A 16 0.99 5.83 -13.08
C LEU A 16 1.34 4.79 -14.13
N VAL A 17 2.57 4.29 -14.07
CA VAL A 17 3.05 3.20 -14.92
C VAL A 17 3.48 2.03 -14.05
N ALA A 18 2.91 0.86 -14.32
CA ALA A 18 3.29 -0.40 -13.68
C ALA A 18 3.87 -1.34 -14.73
N GLU A 19 5.16 -1.69 -14.60
CA GLU A 19 5.92 -2.54 -15.51
C GLU A 19 6.50 -3.74 -14.77
N ALA A 20 6.07 -4.96 -15.16
CA ALA A 20 6.65 -6.20 -14.65
C ALA A 20 7.98 -6.48 -15.37
N LYS A 21 9.09 -6.46 -14.61
CA LYS A 21 10.44 -6.64 -15.13
C LYS A 21 11.41 -7.02 -14.01
N ASP A 22 12.51 -7.66 -14.34
CA ASP A 22 13.60 -8.00 -13.43
C ASP A 22 13.13 -8.81 -12.19
N GLY A 23 12.10 -9.65 -12.36
CA GLY A 23 11.54 -10.47 -11.28
C GLY A 23 10.71 -9.69 -10.25
N GLY A 24 10.23 -8.51 -10.61
CA GLY A 24 9.40 -7.65 -9.76
C GLY A 24 8.52 -6.70 -10.58
N LEU A 25 8.05 -5.66 -9.92
CA LEU A 25 7.18 -4.63 -10.48
C LEU A 25 7.82 -3.26 -10.28
N TYR A 26 8.08 -2.54 -11.38
CA TYR A 26 8.37 -1.11 -11.33
C TYR A 26 7.06 -0.33 -11.30
N LEU A 27 6.88 0.50 -10.29
CA LEU A 27 5.75 1.41 -10.18
C LEU A 27 6.27 2.84 -10.22
N SER A 28 5.93 3.56 -11.28
CA SER A 28 6.46 4.90 -11.56
C SER A 28 5.36 5.94 -11.64
N VAL A 29 5.67 7.17 -11.20
CA VAL A 29 4.81 8.35 -11.32
C VAL A 29 5.44 9.33 -12.32
N TYR A 30 4.68 9.71 -13.32
CA TYR A 30 5.08 10.69 -14.33
C TYR A 30 4.18 11.92 -14.29
N THR A 31 4.78 13.08 -14.48
CA THR A 31 4.05 14.36 -14.61
C THR A 31 4.68 15.21 -15.71
N GLU A 32 3.85 15.94 -16.45
CA GLU A 32 4.30 16.94 -17.44
C GLU A 32 4.62 18.29 -16.78
N LYS A 33 3.99 18.59 -15.66
CA LYS A 33 4.13 19.83 -14.91
C LYS A 33 4.67 19.56 -13.51
N ALA A 34 5.35 20.53 -12.95
CA ALA A 34 5.76 20.49 -11.56
C ALA A 34 4.55 20.38 -10.64
N LEU A 35 4.72 19.72 -9.50
CA LEU A 35 3.68 19.58 -8.49
C LEU A 35 3.21 20.98 -8.01
N PRO A 36 1.91 21.29 -7.96
CA PRO A 36 1.40 22.51 -7.40
C PRO A 36 1.87 22.75 -5.96
N ASP A 37 2.19 23.97 -5.60
CA ASP A 37 2.71 24.32 -4.25
C ASP A 37 1.82 23.79 -3.12
N LYS A 38 0.50 23.82 -3.32
CA LYS A 38 -0.47 23.30 -2.34
C LYS A 38 -0.37 21.77 -2.11
N LEU A 39 0.22 21.04 -3.04
CA LEU A 39 0.42 19.58 -2.95
C LEU A 39 1.84 19.22 -2.47
N CYS A 40 2.76 20.20 -2.43
CA CYS A 40 4.11 19.96 -1.98
C CYS A 40 4.14 19.57 -0.49
N GLY A 41 4.80 18.43 -0.19
CA GLY A 41 4.90 17.89 1.16
C GLY A 41 3.70 17.09 1.65
N ILE A 42 2.62 17.01 0.85
CA ILE A 42 1.43 16.22 1.19
C ILE A 42 1.09 15.14 0.13
N ALA A 43 1.35 15.42 -1.15
CA ALA A 43 1.14 14.42 -2.19
C ALA A 43 2.23 13.35 -2.17
N GLY A 44 1.82 12.09 -2.23
CA GLY A 44 2.74 10.96 -2.19
C GLY A 44 2.23 9.74 -2.95
N LEU A 45 3.16 8.88 -3.33
CA LEU A 45 2.87 7.51 -3.73
C LEU A 45 2.74 6.67 -2.46
N ASN A 46 1.62 5.97 -2.30
CA ASN A 46 1.33 5.15 -1.13
C ASN A 46 1.06 3.70 -1.53
N LEU A 47 1.51 2.78 -0.68
CA LEU A 47 1.03 1.40 -0.65
C LEU A 47 0.55 1.09 0.76
N GLU A 48 -0.65 0.55 0.88
CA GLU A 48 -1.33 0.34 2.15
C GLU A 48 -1.43 -1.14 2.48
N PHE A 49 -1.14 -1.47 3.75
CA PHE A 49 -1.11 -2.83 4.28
C PHE A 49 -2.14 -2.99 5.38
N VAL A 50 -3.01 -3.98 5.24
CA VAL A 50 -4.13 -4.23 6.16
C VAL A 50 -3.60 -4.73 7.51
N PRO A 51 -3.81 -4.01 8.62
CA PRO A 51 -3.17 -4.31 9.89
C PRO A 51 -3.34 -5.74 10.41
N PRO A 52 -4.55 -6.36 10.40
CA PRO A 52 -4.73 -7.73 10.88
C PRO A 52 -3.87 -8.79 10.18
N VAL A 53 -3.41 -8.50 8.96
CA VAL A 53 -2.52 -9.40 8.20
C VAL A 53 -1.08 -9.31 8.68
N PHE A 54 -0.66 -8.11 9.15
CA PHE A 54 0.73 -7.80 9.44
C PHE A 54 1.05 -7.62 10.93
N TRP A 55 0.07 -7.62 11.83
CA TRP A 55 0.31 -7.51 13.28
C TRP A 55 1.34 -8.51 13.78
N GLY A 56 2.35 -8.00 14.47
CA GLY A 56 3.41 -8.80 15.07
C GLY A 56 4.45 -9.33 14.07
N HIS A 57 4.25 -9.17 12.76
CA HIS A 57 5.29 -9.44 11.77
C HIS A 57 6.38 -8.37 11.82
N SER A 58 7.59 -8.75 11.44
CA SER A 58 8.72 -7.83 11.39
C SER A 58 8.67 -6.93 10.15
N TYR A 59 9.31 -5.77 10.25
CA TYR A 59 9.74 -4.96 9.12
C TYR A 59 11.22 -4.61 9.27
N ILE A 60 11.89 -4.42 8.14
CA ILE A 60 13.28 -3.92 8.08
C ILE A 60 13.29 -2.78 7.08
N LEU A 61 13.65 -1.55 7.51
CA LEU A 61 13.77 -0.38 6.66
C LEU A 61 15.20 0.14 6.75
N ASP A 62 16.00 -0.19 5.74
CA ASP A 62 17.47 -0.07 5.77
C ASP A 62 18.05 -0.74 7.04
N ASP A 63 18.60 0.03 7.97
CA ASP A 63 19.17 -0.46 9.22
C ASP A 63 18.18 -0.45 10.41
N ILE A 64 16.96 0.05 10.19
CA ILE A 64 15.93 0.13 11.22
C ILE A 64 15.03 -1.11 11.10
N HIS A 65 14.84 -1.81 12.20
CA HIS A 65 13.96 -2.98 12.26
C HIS A 65 13.02 -2.90 13.45
N GLY A 66 11.84 -3.49 13.30
CA GLY A 66 10.81 -3.52 14.33
C GLY A 66 9.69 -4.48 14.00
N LEU A 67 8.62 -4.41 14.79
CA LEU A 67 7.41 -5.19 14.57
C LEU A 67 6.25 -4.24 14.25
N PHE A 68 5.37 -4.68 13.35
CA PHE A 68 4.12 -3.97 13.12
C PHE A 68 3.26 -4.03 14.40
N PRO A 69 2.93 -2.86 15.01
CA PRO A 69 2.29 -2.82 16.31
C PRO A 69 0.83 -3.32 16.22
N THR A 70 0.41 -4.11 17.23
CA THR A 70 -0.99 -4.58 17.35
C THR A 70 -1.94 -3.45 17.74
N SER A 71 -1.49 -2.55 18.62
CA SER A 71 -2.21 -1.32 18.96
C SER A 71 -1.67 -0.14 18.17
N PRO A 72 -2.47 0.91 17.89
CA PRO A 72 -1.98 2.12 17.25
C PRO A 72 -0.76 2.67 17.98
N ALA A 73 0.28 3.02 17.23
CA ALA A 73 1.50 3.58 17.78
C ALA A 73 1.34 5.08 18.06
N ASP A 74 1.97 5.58 19.14
CA ASP A 74 1.90 7.00 19.53
C ASP A 74 2.92 7.89 18.79
N PHE A 75 3.22 7.57 17.55
CA PHE A 75 4.09 8.39 16.70
C PHE A 75 3.30 9.53 16.08
N MET A 76 3.11 10.60 16.85
CA MET A 76 2.34 11.77 16.43
C MET A 76 3.13 13.06 16.69
N THR A 77 3.05 13.99 15.76
CA THR A 77 3.62 15.33 15.89
C THR A 77 2.55 16.40 15.65
N THR A 78 2.81 17.62 16.12
CA THR A 78 1.92 18.75 15.86
C THR A 78 2.64 19.75 14.95
N ILE A 79 2.13 19.89 13.72
CA ILE A 79 2.64 20.83 12.74
C ILE A 79 1.57 21.92 12.52
N GLN A 80 1.90 23.18 12.84
CA GLN A 80 0.99 24.32 12.70
C GLN A 80 -0.40 24.11 13.34
N GLY A 81 -0.44 23.43 14.50
CA GLY A 81 -1.67 23.13 15.22
C GLY A 81 -2.44 21.92 14.71
N ILE A 82 -1.95 21.24 13.68
CA ILE A 82 -2.54 19.99 13.15
C ILE A 82 -1.71 18.83 13.67
N VAL A 83 -2.40 17.85 14.26
CA VAL A 83 -1.78 16.59 14.71
C VAL A 83 -1.65 15.66 13.52
N GLU A 84 -0.43 15.26 13.20
CA GLU A 84 -0.10 14.37 12.07
C GLU A 84 0.69 13.15 12.57
N PRO A 85 0.53 11.97 11.94
CA PRO A 85 1.37 10.84 12.23
C PRO A 85 2.82 11.10 11.79
N GLU A 86 3.76 10.75 12.66
CA GLU A 86 5.18 10.67 12.31
C GLU A 86 5.48 9.30 11.67
N PRO A 87 6.46 9.23 10.76
CA PRO A 87 6.91 7.95 10.27
C PRO A 87 7.53 7.12 11.39
N ILE A 88 7.14 5.85 11.48
CA ILE A 88 7.78 4.86 12.37
C ILE A 88 9.25 4.69 11.98
N ALA A 89 9.54 4.70 10.68
CA ALA A 89 10.87 4.58 10.13
C ALA A 89 10.95 5.28 8.76
N THR A 90 12.15 5.71 8.37
CA THR A 90 12.44 6.31 7.06
C THR A 90 13.72 5.72 6.49
N GLY A 91 13.73 5.40 5.20
CA GLY A 91 14.88 4.82 4.49
C GLY A 91 14.65 4.72 3.00
N ARG A 92 15.30 3.79 2.32
CA ARG A 92 15.21 3.61 0.86
C ARG A 92 14.75 2.22 0.44
N LYS A 93 14.88 1.23 1.32
CA LYS A 93 14.44 -0.13 1.09
C LYS A 93 13.70 -0.65 2.32
N ILE A 94 12.50 -1.16 2.15
CA ILE A 94 11.74 -1.82 3.20
C ILE A 94 11.48 -3.28 2.84
N GLU A 95 11.69 -4.16 3.81
CA GLU A 95 11.22 -5.54 3.81
C GLU A 95 10.05 -5.62 4.80
N ILE A 96 8.91 -6.06 4.32
CA ILE A 96 7.68 -6.23 5.09
C ILE A 96 7.45 -7.71 5.29
N ALA A 97 7.25 -8.14 6.54
CA ALA A 97 7.08 -9.53 6.95
C ALA A 97 8.16 -10.49 6.38
N PRO A 98 9.48 -10.17 6.50
CA PRO A 98 10.53 -11.08 6.05
C PRO A 98 10.55 -12.40 6.84
N ASP A 99 9.84 -12.48 7.95
CA ASP A 99 9.62 -13.66 8.77
C ASP A 99 8.53 -14.60 8.23
N ASP A 100 7.75 -14.18 7.22
CA ASP A 100 6.64 -14.93 6.66
C ASP A 100 6.68 -14.88 5.12
N PRO A 101 7.13 -15.95 4.43
CA PRO A 101 7.23 -15.99 2.97
C PRO A 101 5.90 -15.72 2.24
N GLU A 102 4.76 -16.08 2.84
CA GLU A 102 3.45 -15.84 2.23
C GLU A 102 3.03 -14.35 2.25
N LYS A 103 3.71 -13.52 3.05
CA LYS A 103 3.40 -12.10 3.24
C LYS A 103 4.57 -11.18 2.90
N HIS A 104 5.73 -11.75 2.62
CA HIS A 104 6.95 -10.99 2.38
C HIS A 104 6.81 -10.11 1.14
N VAL A 105 7.04 -8.81 1.33
CA VAL A 105 7.10 -7.80 0.27
C VAL A 105 8.33 -6.92 0.48
N SER A 106 9.17 -6.82 -0.54
CA SER A 106 10.28 -5.88 -0.60
C SER A 106 9.91 -4.67 -1.47
N ILE A 107 10.15 -3.46 -0.99
CA ILE A 107 9.96 -2.22 -1.74
C ILE A 107 11.22 -1.39 -1.63
N ARG A 108 11.75 -0.92 -2.75
CA ARG A 108 12.86 0.04 -2.75
C ARG A 108 12.61 1.18 -3.72
N THR A 109 13.10 2.37 -3.40
CA THR A 109 13.14 3.49 -4.34
C THR A 109 14.32 3.32 -5.31
N THR A 110 14.12 3.67 -6.56
CA THR A 110 15.17 3.64 -7.60
C THR A 110 15.57 5.04 -8.07
N ASP A 111 14.89 6.07 -7.57
CA ASP A 111 15.00 7.47 -7.99
C ASP A 111 15.67 8.38 -6.94
N GLY A 112 16.09 7.81 -5.80
CA GLY A 112 16.72 8.52 -4.69
C GLY A 112 15.78 9.17 -3.71
N ASN A 113 14.45 9.08 -3.91
CA ASN A 113 13.45 9.49 -2.91
C ASN A 113 13.49 8.55 -1.68
N SER A 114 12.93 9.02 -0.56
CA SER A 114 12.83 8.20 0.65
C SER A 114 11.50 7.47 0.72
N LEU A 115 11.52 6.28 1.32
CA LEU A 115 10.35 5.58 1.84
C LEU A 115 10.13 5.97 3.29
N MET A 116 8.87 6.11 3.68
CA MET A 116 8.43 6.33 5.05
C MET A 116 7.38 5.29 5.40
N LEU A 117 7.54 4.63 6.55
CA LEU A 117 6.54 3.72 7.10
C LEU A 117 5.71 4.44 8.16
N PHE A 118 4.40 4.41 8.03
CA PHE A 118 3.45 5.02 8.98
C PHE A 118 2.48 4.00 9.56
N ASP A 119 2.02 4.27 10.77
CA ASP A 119 0.80 3.69 11.32
C ASP A 119 -0.39 4.63 11.06
N GLY A 120 -1.12 4.38 9.98
CA GLY A 120 -2.26 5.21 9.57
C GLY A 120 -3.50 5.05 10.44
N ARG A 121 -3.50 4.13 11.43
CA ARG A 121 -4.63 3.94 12.35
C ARG A 121 -4.81 5.09 13.34
N ASN A 122 -3.74 5.86 13.56
CA ASN A 122 -3.77 7.05 14.41
C ASN A 122 -4.52 8.24 13.77
N LYS A 123 -4.77 8.19 12.47
CA LYS A 123 -5.54 9.19 11.73
C LYS A 123 -6.71 8.50 11.04
N GLN A 124 -7.91 8.96 11.27
CA GLN A 124 -9.17 8.31 10.86
C GLN A 124 -9.35 8.05 9.35
N GLN A 125 -8.38 8.38 8.50
CA GLN A 125 -8.59 8.40 7.06
C GLN A 125 -8.40 7.06 6.35
N ASN A 126 -7.50 6.17 6.79
CA ASN A 126 -7.31 4.89 6.10
C ASN A 126 -7.11 3.67 7.01
N GLY A 127 -6.74 3.85 8.28
CA GLY A 127 -6.68 2.74 9.22
C GLY A 127 -5.65 1.63 8.90
N ASN A 128 -4.73 1.86 7.95
CA ASN A 128 -3.76 0.89 7.45
C ASN A 128 -2.33 1.25 7.86
N PHE A 129 -1.41 0.30 7.80
CA PHE A 129 0.01 0.65 7.71
C PHE A 129 0.29 1.19 6.31
N VAL A 130 1.09 2.24 6.20
CA VAL A 130 1.32 2.94 4.93
C VAL A 130 2.81 3.06 4.67
N VAL A 131 3.26 2.53 3.53
CA VAL A 131 4.55 2.88 2.96
C VAL A 131 4.33 4.02 1.98
N ARG A 132 5.07 5.11 2.16
CA ARG A 132 4.89 6.37 1.40
C ARG A 132 6.21 6.90 0.89
N THR A 133 6.17 7.46 -0.33
CA THR A 133 7.18 8.39 -0.83
C THR A 133 6.51 9.71 -1.15
N LEU A 134 6.98 10.82 -0.58
CA LEU A 134 6.51 12.16 -0.98
C LEU A 134 7.01 12.51 -2.38
N LEU A 135 6.13 13.07 -3.21
CA LEU A 135 6.48 13.49 -4.54
C LEU A 135 7.28 14.80 -4.51
N PRO A 136 8.40 14.89 -5.27
CA PRO A 136 9.22 16.11 -5.31
C PRO A 136 8.50 17.25 -6.03
N GLY A 137 8.41 18.43 -5.39
CA GLY A 137 7.61 19.54 -5.86
C GLY A 137 8.08 20.22 -7.15
N LYS A 138 9.39 20.12 -7.49
CA LYS A 138 9.98 20.90 -8.62
C LYS A 138 10.43 20.00 -9.80
N LYS A 139 10.07 18.73 -9.78
CA LYS A 139 10.51 17.75 -10.79
C LYS A 139 9.38 17.47 -11.79
N THR A 140 9.73 17.22 -13.03
CA THR A 140 8.84 16.76 -14.11
C THR A 140 9.38 15.50 -14.77
N GLY A 141 8.62 14.86 -15.61
CA GLY A 141 8.92 13.54 -16.16
C GLY A 141 8.68 12.46 -15.10
N LYS A 142 9.57 11.49 -14.98
CA LYS A 142 9.50 10.48 -13.92
C LYS A 142 9.91 11.10 -12.58
N ILE A 143 8.96 11.28 -11.68
CA ILE A 143 9.16 11.97 -10.40
C ILE A 143 9.27 11.03 -9.21
N ALA A 144 8.73 9.82 -9.32
CA ALA A 144 8.89 8.76 -8.33
C ALA A 144 8.95 7.40 -9.02
N GLU A 145 9.72 6.47 -8.47
CA GLU A 145 9.76 5.09 -8.91
C GLU A 145 10.09 4.15 -7.76
N TRP A 146 9.28 3.12 -7.61
CA TRP A 146 9.52 1.99 -6.73
C TRP A 146 9.79 0.73 -7.53
N PHE A 147 10.67 -0.11 -7.01
CA PHE A 147 10.76 -1.50 -7.41
C PHE A 147 10.19 -2.35 -6.27
N ILE A 148 9.18 -3.13 -6.60
CA ILE A 148 8.42 -3.96 -5.66
C ILE A 148 8.66 -5.42 -6.01
N GLN A 149 9.06 -6.22 -5.03
CA GLN A 149 9.17 -7.67 -5.16
C GLN A 149 8.30 -8.31 -4.08
N ALA A 150 7.54 -9.32 -4.46
CA ALA A 150 6.82 -10.19 -3.56
C ALA A 150 7.17 -11.63 -3.90
N GLU A 151 7.17 -12.49 -2.92
CA GLU A 151 7.24 -13.91 -3.18
C GLU A 151 5.97 -14.37 -3.89
N THR A 152 6.11 -15.13 -4.95
CA THR A 152 4.99 -15.59 -5.75
C THR A 152 5.01 -17.11 -5.86
N ASP A 153 3.92 -17.72 -5.44
CA ASP A 153 3.64 -19.11 -5.74
C ASP A 153 2.67 -19.20 -6.92
N THR A 154 3.17 -19.64 -8.07
CA THR A 154 2.35 -19.76 -9.29
C THR A 154 1.30 -20.87 -9.21
N GLN A 155 1.44 -21.77 -8.25
CA GLN A 155 0.50 -22.86 -7.99
C GLN A 155 -0.44 -22.56 -6.82
N TRP A 156 -0.28 -21.40 -6.17
CA TRP A 156 -1.15 -21.01 -5.07
C TRP A 156 -2.59 -20.84 -5.54
N ILE A 157 -3.49 -21.51 -4.83
CA ILE A 157 -4.93 -21.44 -5.05
C ILE A 157 -5.57 -20.93 -3.77
N ARG A 158 -6.33 -19.84 -3.87
CA ARG A 158 -7.07 -19.30 -2.75
C ARG A 158 -8.07 -20.31 -2.22
N LYS A 159 -8.09 -20.52 -0.89
CA LYS A 159 -9.09 -21.40 -0.28
C LYS A 159 -10.50 -20.89 -0.58
N PRO A 160 -11.45 -21.78 -0.91
CA PRO A 160 -12.83 -21.38 -1.13
C PRO A 160 -13.41 -20.63 0.06
N LEU A 161 -14.12 -19.55 -0.23
CA LEU A 161 -14.83 -18.76 0.76
C LEU A 161 -16.34 -18.94 0.59
N VAL A 162 -17.06 -19.19 1.68
CA VAL A 162 -18.53 -19.21 1.68
C VAL A 162 -19.03 -17.89 2.27
N ALA A 163 -19.57 -17.04 1.43
CA ALA A 163 -20.19 -15.78 1.83
C ALA A 163 -21.70 -15.95 2.01
N TYR A 164 -22.19 -15.54 3.15
CA TYR A 164 -23.63 -15.57 3.50
C TYR A 164 -23.99 -14.37 4.38
N SER A 165 -25.28 -14.10 4.53
CA SER A 165 -25.72 -12.98 5.38
C SER A 165 -25.41 -13.24 6.85
N GLN A 166 -24.52 -12.42 7.43
CA GLN A 166 -24.13 -12.51 8.84
C GLN A 166 -25.19 -11.93 9.80
N VAL A 167 -26.11 -11.12 9.29
CA VAL A 167 -27.26 -10.62 10.05
C VAL A 167 -28.42 -11.62 10.12
N GLY A 168 -28.25 -12.77 9.45
CA GLY A 168 -29.26 -13.83 9.39
C GLY A 168 -30.25 -13.64 8.23
N TYR A 169 -31.27 -14.50 8.22
CA TYR A 169 -32.34 -14.50 7.22
C TYR A 169 -33.72 -14.55 7.93
N HIS A 170 -34.64 -13.77 7.42
CA HIS A 170 -36.03 -13.93 7.85
C HIS A 170 -36.54 -15.35 7.54
N PRO A 171 -37.36 -16.01 8.40
CA PRO A 171 -37.82 -17.37 8.17
C PRO A 171 -38.44 -17.63 6.79
N ALA A 172 -39.19 -16.66 6.27
CA ALA A 172 -39.81 -16.73 4.94
C ALA A 172 -38.91 -16.28 3.78
N GLN A 173 -37.69 -15.80 4.04
CA GLN A 173 -36.75 -15.36 3.02
C GLN A 173 -36.01 -16.54 2.42
N LYS A 174 -35.78 -16.49 1.09
CA LYS A 174 -34.89 -17.44 0.42
C LYS A 174 -33.48 -17.29 0.99
N LYS A 175 -32.92 -18.37 1.50
CA LYS A 175 -31.56 -18.42 2.02
C LYS A 175 -30.60 -18.65 0.87
N MET A 176 -29.57 -17.82 0.78
CA MET A 176 -28.55 -17.90 -0.25
C MET A 176 -27.17 -17.80 0.39
N ALA A 177 -26.24 -18.58 -0.15
CA ALA A 177 -24.81 -18.44 0.09
C ALA A 177 -24.11 -18.39 -1.25
N VAL A 178 -23.01 -17.63 -1.32
CA VAL A 178 -22.15 -17.56 -2.49
C VAL A 178 -20.85 -18.26 -2.14
N ILE A 179 -20.44 -19.19 -2.96
CA ILE A 179 -19.13 -19.83 -2.86
C ILE A 179 -18.21 -19.10 -3.84
N GLU A 180 -17.19 -18.44 -3.30
CA GLU A 180 -16.13 -17.84 -4.10
C GLU A 180 -14.99 -18.83 -4.24
N LEU A 181 -14.65 -19.17 -5.47
CA LEU A 181 -13.54 -20.02 -5.83
C LEU A 181 -12.40 -19.20 -6.43
N ASP A 182 -11.19 -19.74 -6.40
CA ASP A 182 -10.10 -19.21 -7.20
C ASP A 182 -10.38 -19.51 -8.69
N LYS A 183 -9.87 -18.65 -9.57
CA LYS A 183 -10.00 -18.85 -11.03
C LYS A 183 -9.33 -20.13 -11.53
N ASN A 184 -8.38 -20.65 -10.74
CA ASN A 184 -7.64 -21.89 -11.04
C ASN A 184 -8.26 -23.11 -10.34
N ASP A 185 -9.34 -22.96 -9.56
CA ASP A 185 -10.05 -24.11 -8.99
C ASP A 185 -10.67 -24.95 -10.10
N GLU A 186 -10.46 -26.26 -10.02
CA GLU A 186 -11.17 -27.20 -10.88
C GLU A 186 -12.64 -27.28 -10.43
N VAL A 187 -13.54 -26.85 -11.30
CA VAL A 187 -14.98 -27.03 -11.06
C VAL A 187 -15.30 -28.50 -11.29
N LEU A 188 -15.47 -29.25 -10.22
CA LEU A 188 -16.00 -30.62 -10.29
C LEU A 188 -17.49 -30.53 -10.65
N HIS A 189 -17.84 -31.00 -11.82
CA HIS A 189 -19.22 -31.10 -12.33
C HIS A 189 -19.94 -32.32 -11.77
#